data_934466893d11280fcb9ab94da8abe612
#
_entry.id   934466893d11280fcb9ab94da8abe612
#
_cell.length_a   1.000
_cell.length_b   1.000
_cell.length_c   1.000
_cell.angle_alpha   90.00
_cell.angle_beta   90.00
_cell.angle_gamma   90.00
#
_symmetry.space_group_name_H-M   'P 1'
#
loop_
_entity.id
_entity.type
_entity.pdbx_description
1 polymer ?
#
loop_
_entity_poly.entity_id
_entity_poly.type
_entity_poly.pdbx_seq_one_letter_code
_entity_poly.pdbx_strand_id
1 'polypeptide(L)'
;HGYLGSQLLQEEGYMRHAMVCERHTGAGMSLQSILEQNLPVPHRDMVPVSLEEQVICFADKSFSKTHLETEKGVEKALKSISRFGEDGIIRFNKWCECFL
;
A
#
# COMPACT_ATOMS: atom_id res chain seq x y z
N HIS A 1 2.61 10.69 -1.46
CA HIS A 1 2.17 11.51 -0.33
C HIS A 1 2.22 10.74 0.99
N GLY A 2 2.24 9.41 0.95
CA GLY A 2 2.40 8.61 2.15
C GLY A 2 3.71 8.90 2.87
N TYR A 3 4.79 9.13 2.12
CA TYR A 3 6.08 9.44 2.70
C TYR A 3 6.07 10.78 3.44
N LEU A 4 5.47 11.81 2.84
CA LEU A 4 5.39 13.13 3.49
C LEU A 4 4.54 13.10 4.74
N GLY A 5 3.39 12.40 4.70
CA GLY A 5 2.55 12.21 5.87
C GLY A 5 3.28 11.46 6.98
N SER A 6 4.07 10.45 6.59
CA SER A 6 4.88 9.68 7.53
C SER A 6 5.88 10.59 8.26
N GLN A 7 6.54 11.49 7.55
CA GLN A 7 7.49 12.42 8.17
C GLN A 7 6.82 13.30 9.21
N LEU A 8 5.64 13.83 8.90
CA LEU A 8 4.88 14.64 9.85
C LEU A 8 4.52 13.85 11.11
N LEU A 9 4.09 12.61 10.93
CA LEU A 9 3.73 11.75 12.06
C LEU A 9 4.95 11.39 12.92
N GLN A 10 6.10 11.19 12.29
CA GLN A 10 7.35 10.93 13.01
C GLN A 10 7.75 12.12 13.87
N GLU A 11 7.61 13.34 13.34
CA GLU A 11 7.90 14.59 14.07
C GLU A 11 7.02 14.72 15.31
N GLU A 12 5.78 14.23 15.24
CA GLU A 12 4.83 14.27 16.35
C GLU A 12 4.95 13.06 17.29
N GLY A 13 5.86 12.13 16.98
CA GLY A 13 6.10 10.96 17.82
C GLY A 13 5.19 9.75 17.56
N TYR A 14 4.41 9.77 16.49
CA TYR A 14 3.49 8.68 16.16
C TYR A 14 4.14 7.68 15.19
N MET A 15 5.13 6.93 15.69
CA MET A 15 5.94 6.05 14.84
C MET A 15 5.14 4.93 14.16
N ARG A 16 4.22 4.29 14.87
CA ARG A 16 3.42 3.20 14.27
C ARG A 16 2.48 3.72 13.20
N HIS A 17 1.87 4.87 13.43
CA HIS A 17 1.02 5.53 12.45
C HIS A 17 1.84 5.99 11.24
N ALA A 18 3.07 6.43 11.49
CA ALA A 18 3.98 6.83 10.42
C ALA A 18 4.29 5.65 9.49
N MET A 19 4.50 4.46 10.04
CA MET A 19 4.76 3.25 9.24
C MET A 19 3.56 2.89 8.36
N VAL A 20 2.35 2.98 8.92
CA VAL A 20 1.12 2.75 8.14
C VAL A 20 1.02 3.76 7.01
N CYS A 21 1.26 5.03 7.31
CA CYS A 21 1.16 6.11 6.33
C CYS A 21 2.17 5.94 5.19
N GLU A 22 3.41 5.60 5.52
CA GLU A 22 4.47 5.40 4.52
C GLU A 22 4.20 4.20 3.63
N ARG A 23 3.62 3.13 4.17
CA ARG A 23 3.55 1.81 3.53
C ARG A 23 2.21 1.48 2.87
N HIS A 24 1.28 2.43 2.79
CA HIS A 24 -0.04 2.15 2.23
C HIS A 24 -0.22 2.58 0.77
N THR A 25 0.79 3.11 0.11
CA THR A 25 0.70 3.49 -1.30
C THR A 25 0.59 2.23 -2.16
N GLY A 26 -0.48 2.11 -2.94
CA GLY A 26 -0.78 0.88 -3.64
C GLY A 26 -0.99 -0.25 -2.62
N ALA A 27 -0.33 -1.38 -2.82
CA ALA A 27 -0.24 -2.45 -1.84
C ALA A 27 1.17 -2.48 -1.24
N GLY A 28 1.79 -1.31 -1.11
CA GLY A 28 3.18 -1.15 -0.69
C GLY A 28 4.09 -1.00 -1.91
N MET A 29 5.22 -0.35 -1.71
CA MET A 29 6.23 -0.14 -2.76
C MET A 29 7.53 -0.80 -2.32
N SER A 30 7.96 -1.84 -3.07
CA SER A 30 9.26 -2.46 -2.80
C SER A 30 10.39 -1.56 -3.34
N LEU A 31 11.59 -1.74 -2.82
CA LEU A 31 12.77 -1.03 -3.33
C LEU A 31 12.93 -1.23 -4.83
N GLN A 32 12.74 -2.47 -5.30
CA GLN A 32 12.86 -2.79 -6.72
C GLN A 32 11.87 -1.97 -7.56
N SER A 33 10.60 -1.89 -7.14
CA SER A 33 9.58 -1.12 -7.85
C SER A 33 9.90 0.37 -7.85
N ILE A 34 10.41 0.90 -6.74
CA ILE A 34 10.80 2.30 -6.63
C ILE A 34 11.90 2.62 -7.64
N LEU A 35 12.91 1.75 -7.75
CA LEU A 35 14.02 1.94 -8.67
C LEU A 35 13.58 1.80 -10.14
N GLU A 36 12.79 0.78 -10.44
CA GLU A 36 12.30 0.54 -11.81
C GLU A 36 11.44 1.67 -12.33
N GLN A 37 10.63 2.28 -11.47
CA GLN A 37 9.71 3.34 -11.86
C GLN A 37 10.23 4.74 -11.57
N ASN A 38 11.45 4.82 -11.02
CA ASN A 38 12.09 6.10 -10.70
C ASN A 38 11.16 7.00 -9.85
N LEU A 39 10.58 6.44 -8.81
CA LEU A 39 9.66 7.16 -7.95
C LEU A 39 10.40 8.16 -7.05
N PRO A 40 9.84 9.36 -6.79
CA PRO A 40 10.50 10.40 -6.01
C PRO A 40 10.36 10.17 -4.49
N VAL A 41 10.81 9.03 -4.00
CA VAL A 41 10.77 8.65 -2.59
C VAL A 41 12.11 8.01 -2.21
N PRO A 42 12.42 7.88 -0.91
CA PRO A 42 13.64 7.20 -0.48
C PRO A 42 13.73 5.79 -1.04
N HIS A 43 14.96 5.37 -1.37
CA HIS A 43 15.20 4.04 -1.96
C HIS A 43 15.30 2.99 -0.87
N ARG A 44 14.14 2.50 -0.43
CA ARG A 44 14.02 1.41 0.54
C ARG A 44 12.63 0.78 0.38
N ASP A 45 12.47 -0.42 0.93
CA ASP A 45 11.17 -1.07 0.90
C ASP A 45 10.15 -0.28 1.73
N MET A 46 8.99 0.00 1.12
CA MET A 46 7.85 0.65 1.77
C MET A 46 6.64 -0.26 1.64
N VAL A 47 6.74 -1.43 2.26
CA VAL A 47 5.75 -2.51 2.19
C VAL A 47 5.20 -2.77 3.59
N PRO A 48 3.87 -2.94 3.75
CA PRO A 48 3.30 -3.26 5.05
C PRO A 48 3.92 -4.52 5.65
N VAL A 49 4.39 -4.43 6.88
CA VAL A 49 5.07 -5.53 7.56
C VAL A 49 4.18 -6.15 8.64
N SER A 50 3.65 -5.34 9.55
CA SER A 50 2.78 -5.85 10.62
C SER A 50 1.40 -6.20 10.07
N LEU A 51 0.68 -7.06 10.80
CA LEU A 51 -0.68 -7.40 10.43
C LEU A 51 -1.57 -6.15 10.38
N GLU A 52 -1.38 -5.24 11.33
CA GLU A 52 -2.11 -3.97 11.37
C GLU A 52 -1.88 -3.16 10.11
N GLU A 53 -0.63 -3.03 9.68
CA GLU A 53 -0.29 -2.29 8.47
C GLU A 53 -0.92 -2.93 7.24
N GLN A 54 -0.89 -4.25 7.16
CA GLN A 54 -1.47 -4.99 6.04
C GLN A 54 -2.98 -4.82 5.97
N VAL A 55 -3.67 -4.97 7.11
CA VAL A 55 -5.12 -4.82 7.18
C VAL A 55 -5.56 -3.41 6.80
N ILE A 56 -4.87 -2.39 7.31
CA ILE A 56 -5.21 -0.99 7.02
C ILE A 56 -4.97 -0.69 5.54
N CYS A 57 -3.86 -1.14 4.99
CA CYS A 57 -3.55 -0.95 3.57
C CYS A 57 -4.59 -1.63 2.68
N PHE A 58 -4.96 -2.86 3.03
CA PHE A 58 -6.00 -3.60 2.33
C PHE A 58 -7.35 -2.89 2.39
N ALA A 59 -7.74 -2.42 3.58
CA ALA A 59 -9.00 -1.71 3.76
C ALA A 59 -9.04 -0.41 2.95
N ASP A 60 -7.92 0.33 2.91
CA ASP A 60 -7.83 1.56 2.14
C ASP A 60 -8.08 1.31 0.66
N LYS A 61 -7.56 0.21 0.11
CA LYS A 61 -7.74 -0.12 -1.30
C LYS A 61 -9.10 -0.75 -1.59
N SER A 62 -9.70 -1.41 -0.60
CA SER A 62 -10.92 -2.18 -0.80
C SER A 62 -12.20 -1.38 -0.55
N PHE A 63 -12.17 -0.47 0.42
CA PHE A 63 -13.38 0.17 0.93
C PHE A 63 -13.47 1.68 0.73
N SER A 64 -12.40 2.33 0.29
CA SER A 64 -12.45 3.78 0.14
C SER A 64 -13.05 4.25 -1.20
N LYS A 65 -12.73 3.58 -2.29
CA LYS A 65 -13.18 3.98 -3.63
C LYS A 65 -13.73 2.85 -4.47
N THR A 66 -13.63 1.60 -4.01
CA THR A 66 -14.07 0.43 -4.77
C THR A 66 -14.89 -0.50 -3.88
N HIS A 67 -15.76 -1.27 -4.51
CA HIS A 67 -16.54 -2.30 -3.85
C HIS A 67 -16.04 -3.65 -4.33
N LEU A 68 -15.36 -4.38 -3.46
CA LEU A 68 -14.75 -5.68 -3.82
C LEU A 68 -15.77 -6.79 -4.05
N GLU A 69 -17.01 -6.59 -3.67
CA GLU A 69 -18.07 -7.56 -3.94
C GLU A 69 -18.42 -7.68 -5.42
N THR A 70 -17.86 -6.83 -6.28
CA THR A 70 -18.05 -6.90 -7.73
C THR A 70 -16.70 -7.13 -8.42
N GLU A 71 -16.72 -7.86 -9.54
CA GLU A 71 -15.51 -8.05 -10.36
C GLU A 71 -14.90 -6.72 -10.76
N LYS A 72 -15.76 -5.76 -11.10
CA LYS A 72 -15.32 -4.43 -11.53
C LYS A 72 -14.58 -3.69 -10.43
N GLY A 73 -14.98 -3.89 -9.18
CA GLY A 73 -14.30 -3.30 -8.04
C GLY A 73 -12.90 -3.88 -7.86
N VAL A 74 -12.77 -5.21 -7.99
CA VAL A 74 -11.48 -5.90 -7.90
C VAL A 74 -10.56 -5.44 -9.03
N GLU A 75 -11.07 -5.35 -10.26
CA GLU A 75 -10.28 -4.90 -11.41
C GLU A 75 -9.75 -3.48 -11.22
N LYS A 76 -10.57 -2.58 -10.69
CA LYS A 76 -10.15 -1.20 -10.40
C LYS A 76 -9.06 -1.16 -9.36
N ALA A 77 -9.19 -1.95 -8.30
CA ALA A 77 -8.18 -2.03 -7.24
C ALA A 77 -6.86 -2.52 -7.79
N LEU A 78 -6.88 -3.62 -8.55
CA LEU A 78 -5.68 -4.18 -9.16
C LEU A 78 -5.02 -3.23 -10.14
N LYS A 79 -5.81 -2.51 -10.93
CA LYS A 79 -5.29 -1.54 -11.88
C LYS A 79 -4.58 -0.40 -11.18
N SER A 80 -5.14 0.09 -10.08
CA SER A 80 -4.53 1.14 -9.28
C SER A 80 -3.21 0.66 -8.66
N ILE A 81 -3.19 -0.55 -8.12
CA ILE A 81 -2.02 -1.15 -7.49
C ILE A 81 -0.92 -1.43 -8.50
N SER A 82 -1.26 -1.83 -9.71
CA SER A 82 -0.29 -2.17 -10.76
C SER A 82 0.64 -1.01 -11.13
N ARG A 83 0.23 0.23 -10.83
CA ARG A 83 1.07 1.40 -11.07
C ARG A 83 2.36 1.37 -10.28
N PHE A 84 2.41 0.59 -9.19
CA PHE A 84 3.56 0.54 -8.30
C PHE A 84 4.30 -0.80 -8.37
N GLY A 85 4.05 -1.60 -9.42
CA GLY A 85 4.77 -2.84 -9.68
C GLY A 85 3.93 -4.10 -9.49
N GLU A 86 4.40 -5.20 -10.08
CA GLU A 86 3.68 -6.48 -10.03
C GLU A 86 3.66 -7.12 -8.64
N ASP A 87 4.68 -6.86 -7.83
CA ASP A 87 4.72 -7.41 -6.48
C ASP A 87 3.54 -6.92 -5.63
N GLY A 88 3.06 -5.70 -5.88
CA GLY A 88 1.88 -5.18 -5.23
C GLY A 88 0.63 -5.98 -5.57
N ILE A 89 0.50 -6.41 -6.82
CA ILE A 89 -0.63 -7.24 -7.26
C ILE A 89 -0.62 -8.57 -6.55
N ILE A 90 0.54 -9.21 -6.48
CA ILE A 90 0.70 -10.50 -5.79
C ILE A 90 0.32 -10.36 -4.32
N ARG A 91 0.80 -9.31 -3.67
CA ARG A 91 0.52 -9.02 -2.27
C ARG A 91 -0.97 -8.79 -2.02
N PHE A 92 -1.61 -7.99 -2.86
CA PHE A 92 -3.04 -7.70 -2.74
C PHE A 92 -3.89 -8.95 -2.91
N ASN A 93 -3.57 -9.79 -3.90
CA ASN A 93 -4.28 -11.04 -4.13
C ASN A 93 -4.17 -11.96 -2.91
N LYS A 94 -3.00 -12.02 -2.30
CA LYS A 94 -2.79 -12.81 -1.10
C LYS A 94 -3.64 -12.27 0.07
N TRP A 95 -3.74 -10.96 0.19
CA TRP A 95 -4.58 -10.34 1.21
C TRP A 95 -6.06 -10.65 0.98
N CYS A 96 -6.51 -10.68 -0.28
CA CYS A 96 -7.89 -11.06 -0.58
C CYS A 96 -8.18 -12.46 -0.08
N GLU A 97 -7.25 -13.40 -0.24
CA GLU A 97 -7.39 -14.76 0.27
C GLU A 97 -7.43 -14.80 1.80
N CYS A 98 -6.65 -13.95 2.47
CA CYS A 98 -6.54 -13.94 3.92
C CYS A 98 -7.67 -13.17 4.62
N PHE A 99 -8.13 -12.08 4.03
CA PHE A 99 -9.02 -11.13 4.71
C PHE A 99 -10.47 -11.14 4.21
N LEU A 100 -10.73 -11.80 3.09
CA LEU A 100 -12.10 -11.89 2.56
C LEU A 100 -12.74 -13.28 2.77
#